data_981239e68ec662a4088265369d6f9538
#
_entry.id   981239e68ec662a4088265369d6f9538
#
_cell.length_a   1.000
_cell.length_b   1.000
_cell.length_c   1.000
_cell.angle_alpha   90.00
_cell.angle_beta   90.00
_cell.angle_gamma   90.00
#
_symmetry.space_group_name_H-M   'P 1'
#
loop_
_entity.id
_entity.type
_entity.pdbx_description
1 polymer ?
#
loop_
_entity_poly.entity_id
_entity_poly.type
_entity_poly.pdbx_seq_one_letter_code
_entity_poly.pdbx_strand_id
1 'polypeptide(L)'
;MAHIRKATGVWDWFDQRLAVTKFFKVMVSEYWIPKNISFLWAMGVILMTLFIVLFVSGLMLVMYYKPDVNLAFDSVNFTIMKEVEYGWLWRHIHAVSASVVFLILYIHTLVAIYYRSYKQGREMIWVSGMLLFIIFSAEAFSGYMLPWGQMSYWAAMVITNLFGGIPIVGDAIVEWIRGDYAVSDPTLTRFFMLHVCLLPLVVVAVLAVHFYSLRFPHVNNLDGEEIDFELEGEKYLQGKTSESKVIPFWPGFLAKDFFYVSIFMIFFFYLVGFHFDFAMDPINFEPANSLKTPTHIYPEWYFLWEYEILRGFYFDVGPLKAADIGLIAFAFAGVSLFFIPLFDRSSVVAPAHKNKAFFIWFWVLVIDMILLSLFGKLPADGAELGIENKYWGFALSIIYIGLLVVVLPLITIAERKRV
;
A
#
# COMPACT_ATOMS: atom_id res chain seq x y z
N MET A 1 -4.23 43.48 5.55
CA MET A 1 -5.45 42.78 6.03
C MET A 1 -6.47 42.80 4.92
N ALA A 2 -6.92 41.62 4.43
CA ALA A 2 -7.96 41.56 3.41
C ALA A 2 -9.27 42.06 4.05
N HIS A 3 -9.86 43.13 3.52
CA HIS A 3 -11.15 43.61 3.98
C HIS A 3 -12.23 42.61 3.63
N ILE A 4 -12.76 41.89 4.65
CA ILE A 4 -13.93 41.04 4.50
C ILE A 4 -15.12 41.95 4.17
N ARG A 5 -15.63 41.86 2.94
CA ARG A 5 -16.85 42.59 2.53
C ARG A 5 -18.10 41.96 3.18
N LYS A 6 -19.19 42.71 3.21
CA LYS A 6 -20.48 42.17 3.67
C LYS A 6 -20.90 41.00 2.75
N ALA A 7 -21.13 39.84 3.33
CA ALA A 7 -21.55 38.67 2.57
C ALA A 7 -22.94 38.87 1.95
N THR A 8 -23.08 38.50 0.68
CA THR A 8 -24.32 38.61 -0.09
C THR A 8 -25.25 37.40 0.09
N GLY A 9 -24.76 36.32 0.73
CA GLY A 9 -25.50 35.12 1.02
C GLY A 9 -24.70 34.13 1.87
N VAL A 10 -25.30 33.00 2.23
CA VAL A 10 -24.69 31.98 3.07
C VAL A 10 -23.42 31.42 2.45
N TRP A 11 -23.45 31.12 1.14
CA TRP A 11 -22.28 30.63 0.42
C TRP A 11 -21.13 31.65 0.40
N ASP A 12 -21.43 32.91 0.07
CA ASP A 12 -20.41 33.97 0.07
C ASP A 12 -19.80 34.18 1.46
N TRP A 13 -20.60 34.03 2.52
CA TRP A 13 -20.12 34.08 3.91
C TRP A 13 -19.09 32.99 4.22
N PHE A 14 -19.36 31.74 3.79
CA PHE A 14 -18.42 30.61 3.96
C PHE A 14 -17.17 30.80 3.07
N ASP A 15 -17.36 31.18 1.81
CA ASP A 15 -16.27 31.29 0.84
C ASP A 15 -15.28 32.39 1.22
N GLN A 16 -15.75 33.51 1.74
CA GLN A 16 -14.87 34.59 2.23
C GLN A 16 -14.00 34.15 3.43
N ARG A 17 -14.40 33.13 4.19
CA ARG A 17 -13.70 32.65 5.39
C ARG A 17 -12.89 31.39 5.18
N LEU A 18 -13.37 30.49 4.37
CA LEU A 18 -12.75 29.19 4.11
C LEU A 18 -12.08 29.11 2.74
N ALA A 19 -12.24 30.15 1.88
CA ALA A 19 -11.72 30.21 0.52
C ALA A 19 -12.05 28.93 -0.30
N VAL A 20 -13.28 28.41 -0.15
CA VAL A 20 -13.71 27.15 -0.76
C VAL A 20 -13.64 27.20 -2.28
N THR A 21 -14.11 28.30 -2.88
CA THR A 21 -14.02 28.51 -4.34
C THR A 21 -12.58 28.55 -4.81
N LYS A 22 -11.69 29.24 -4.07
CA LYS A 22 -10.26 29.29 -4.40
C LYS A 22 -9.62 27.91 -4.28
N PHE A 23 -9.93 27.19 -3.20
CA PHE A 23 -9.46 25.83 -3.00
C PHE A 23 -9.90 24.92 -4.16
N PHE A 24 -11.19 24.95 -4.51
CA PHE A 24 -11.72 24.14 -5.62
C PHE A 24 -11.06 24.50 -6.96
N LYS A 25 -10.83 25.78 -7.23
CA LYS A 25 -10.11 26.22 -8.43
C LYS A 25 -8.74 25.57 -8.52
N VAL A 26 -7.89 25.76 -7.50
CA VAL A 26 -6.51 25.26 -7.50
C VAL A 26 -6.45 23.72 -7.51
N MET A 27 -7.34 23.08 -6.75
CA MET A 27 -7.29 21.64 -6.59
C MET A 27 -7.98 20.85 -7.70
N VAL A 28 -8.91 21.48 -8.43
CA VAL A 28 -9.78 20.76 -9.37
C VAL A 28 -9.89 21.44 -10.73
N SER A 29 -10.44 22.67 -10.80
CA SER A 29 -10.82 23.25 -12.09
C SER A 29 -9.67 23.86 -12.90
N GLU A 30 -8.62 24.32 -12.22
CA GLU A 30 -7.41 24.90 -12.84
C GLU A 30 -6.21 23.93 -12.78
N TYR A 31 -6.46 22.66 -12.47
CA TYR A 31 -5.43 21.62 -12.47
C TYR A 31 -5.33 20.93 -13.83
N TRP A 32 -4.14 21.02 -14.42
CA TRP A 32 -3.85 20.51 -15.75
C TRP A 32 -3.22 19.11 -15.71
N ILE A 33 -3.64 18.24 -16.62
CA ILE A 33 -3.17 16.86 -16.75
C ILE A 33 -2.58 16.65 -18.15
N PRO A 34 -1.42 15.99 -18.29
CA PRO A 34 -0.88 15.63 -19.59
C PRO A 34 -1.86 14.79 -20.41
N LYS A 35 -1.93 15.01 -21.72
CA LYS A 35 -2.79 14.21 -22.61
C LYS A 35 -2.26 12.79 -22.82
N ASN A 36 -0.92 12.66 -22.86
CA ASN A 36 -0.22 11.39 -23.11
C ASN A 36 -0.03 10.58 -21.83
N ILE A 37 -1.11 10.20 -21.18
CA ILE A 37 -1.13 9.27 -20.05
C ILE A 37 -2.06 8.10 -20.34
N SER A 38 -1.79 6.95 -19.71
CA SER A 38 -2.56 5.72 -19.88
C SER A 38 -3.51 5.46 -18.70
N PHE A 39 -4.29 4.38 -18.77
CA PHE A 39 -5.14 3.90 -17.67
C PHE A 39 -4.34 3.62 -16.37
N LEU A 40 -3.03 3.40 -16.45
CA LEU A 40 -2.18 3.19 -15.29
C LEU A 40 -2.15 4.40 -14.33
N TRP A 41 -2.46 5.61 -14.82
CA TRP A 41 -2.61 6.80 -13.97
C TRP A 41 -3.92 6.79 -13.16
N ALA A 42 -4.88 5.94 -13.53
CA ALA A 42 -6.12 5.77 -12.76
C ALA A 42 -5.94 4.92 -11.49
N MET A 43 -4.76 4.29 -11.26
CA MET A 43 -4.52 3.47 -10.06
C MET A 43 -4.74 4.26 -8.77
N GLY A 44 -4.37 5.54 -8.74
CA GLY A 44 -4.58 6.41 -7.58
C GLY A 44 -6.07 6.64 -7.24
N VAL A 45 -6.91 6.87 -8.24
CA VAL A 45 -8.36 7.04 -8.01
C VAL A 45 -9.04 5.70 -7.67
N ILE A 46 -8.56 4.59 -8.21
CA ILE A 46 -9.02 3.25 -7.84
C ILE A 46 -8.67 2.96 -6.37
N LEU A 47 -7.45 3.27 -5.91
CA LEU A 47 -7.05 3.14 -4.51
C LEU A 47 -7.92 3.99 -3.59
N MET A 48 -8.21 5.24 -3.97
CA MET A 48 -9.14 6.09 -3.20
C MET A 48 -10.53 5.49 -3.12
N THR A 49 -11.03 4.92 -4.23
CA THR A 49 -12.33 4.25 -4.26
C THR A 49 -12.34 3.03 -3.33
N LEU A 50 -11.30 2.19 -3.38
CA LEU A 50 -11.16 1.04 -2.49
C LEU A 50 -11.04 1.46 -1.01
N PHE A 51 -10.33 2.54 -0.72
CA PHE A 51 -10.27 3.09 0.64
C PHE A 51 -11.67 3.49 1.16
N ILE A 52 -12.46 4.18 0.32
CA ILE A 52 -13.85 4.54 0.68
C ILE A 52 -14.69 3.27 0.89
N VAL A 53 -14.56 2.26 0.03
CA VAL A 53 -15.27 0.98 0.16
C VAL A 53 -14.87 0.25 1.44
N LEU A 54 -13.56 0.20 1.78
CA LEU A 54 -13.05 -0.36 3.03
C LEU A 54 -13.61 0.36 4.25
N PHE A 55 -13.59 1.70 4.21
CA PHE A 55 -14.11 2.52 5.31
C PHE A 55 -15.61 2.30 5.54
N VAL A 56 -16.41 2.36 4.48
CA VAL A 56 -17.87 2.14 4.57
C VAL A 56 -18.20 0.72 5.02
N SER A 57 -17.57 -0.29 4.41
CA SER A 57 -17.81 -1.68 4.81
C SER A 57 -17.33 -1.96 6.23
N GLY A 58 -16.23 -1.36 6.69
CA GLY A 58 -15.75 -1.43 8.06
C GLY A 58 -16.73 -0.83 9.07
N LEU A 59 -17.33 0.34 8.75
CA LEU A 59 -18.37 0.93 9.57
C LEU A 59 -19.61 0.02 9.72
N MET A 60 -19.97 -0.72 8.66
CA MET A 60 -21.06 -1.69 8.73
C MET A 60 -20.71 -2.89 9.61
N LEU A 61 -19.46 -3.37 9.54
CA LEU A 61 -19.01 -4.49 10.36
C LEU A 61 -18.88 -4.14 11.84
N VAL A 62 -18.36 -2.95 12.16
CA VAL A 62 -18.13 -2.54 13.56
C VAL A 62 -19.41 -2.42 14.37
N MET A 63 -20.57 -2.22 13.73
CA MET A 63 -21.87 -2.19 14.40
C MET A 63 -22.22 -3.50 15.11
N TYR A 64 -21.67 -4.61 14.66
CA TYR A 64 -21.99 -5.96 15.15
C TYR A 64 -20.78 -6.67 15.76
N TYR A 65 -19.56 -6.21 15.46
CA TYR A 65 -18.33 -6.80 15.96
C TYR A 65 -18.16 -6.61 17.47
N LYS A 66 -17.63 -7.63 18.13
CA LYS A 66 -17.36 -7.64 19.58
C LYS A 66 -15.86 -7.85 19.84
N PRO A 67 -15.11 -6.84 20.30
CA PRO A 67 -13.67 -6.96 20.59
C PRO A 67 -13.40 -7.65 21.92
N ASP A 68 -13.78 -8.91 22.04
CA ASP A 68 -13.62 -9.78 23.21
C ASP A 68 -13.20 -11.17 22.72
N VAL A 69 -12.18 -11.77 23.31
CA VAL A 69 -11.60 -13.05 22.84
C VAL A 69 -12.59 -14.23 22.83
N ASN A 70 -13.67 -14.16 23.63
CA ASN A 70 -14.71 -15.17 23.66
C ASN A 70 -15.85 -14.90 22.66
N LEU A 71 -15.96 -13.67 22.15
CA LEU A 71 -17.09 -13.23 21.34
C LEU A 71 -16.67 -12.82 19.91
N ALA A 72 -15.41 -12.44 19.69
CA ALA A 72 -14.95 -11.88 18.42
C ALA A 72 -15.18 -12.85 17.25
N PHE A 73 -14.77 -14.11 17.41
CA PHE A 73 -14.91 -15.13 16.36
C PHE A 73 -16.38 -15.34 15.98
N ASP A 74 -17.26 -15.51 16.97
CA ASP A 74 -18.69 -15.73 16.74
C ASP A 74 -19.38 -14.48 16.20
N SER A 75 -18.98 -13.28 16.65
CA SER A 75 -19.54 -12.03 16.13
C SER A 75 -19.29 -11.88 14.62
N VAL A 76 -18.13 -12.33 14.11
CA VAL A 76 -17.80 -12.28 12.68
C VAL A 76 -18.39 -13.47 11.92
N ASN A 77 -18.13 -14.70 12.36
CA ASN A 77 -18.41 -15.89 11.55
C ASN A 77 -19.85 -16.41 11.72
N PHE A 78 -20.53 -15.99 12.76
CA PHE A 78 -21.91 -16.37 13.01
C PHE A 78 -22.86 -15.17 12.94
N THR A 79 -22.73 -14.17 13.81
CA THR A 79 -23.67 -13.05 13.85
C THR A 79 -23.65 -12.27 12.55
N ILE A 80 -22.51 -11.75 12.11
CA ILE A 80 -22.41 -10.96 10.88
C ILE A 80 -22.74 -11.82 9.66
N MET A 81 -22.17 -13.02 9.56
CA MET A 81 -22.29 -13.83 8.34
C MET A 81 -23.66 -14.50 8.16
N LYS A 82 -24.42 -14.77 9.26
CA LYS A 82 -25.63 -15.61 9.19
C LYS A 82 -26.90 -14.94 9.76
N GLU A 83 -26.77 -14.04 10.74
CA GLU A 83 -27.93 -13.44 11.42
C GLU A 83 -28.25 -12.05 10.90
N VAL A 84 -27.22 -11.26 10.52
CA VAL A 84 -27.41 -9.91 10.00
C VAL A 84 -27.80 -9.99 8.52
N GLU A 85 -28.88 -9.34 8.14
CA GLU A 85 -29.31 -9.26 6.74
C GLU A 85 -28.23 -8.57 5.90
N TYR A 86 -27.81 -9.22 4.82
CA TYR A 86 -26.65 -8.81 3.98
C TYR A 86 -25.31 -8.67 4.73
N GLY A 87 -25.17 -9.15 5.95
CA GLY A 87 -23.91 -9.08 6.71
C GLY A 87 -22.78 -9.82 6.04
N TRP A 88 -23.06 -10.98 5.41
CA TRP A 88 -22.11 -11.71 4.58
C TRP A 88 -21.56 -10.85 3.43
N LEU A 89 -22.38 -10.02 2.80
CA LEU A 89 -21.96 -9.16 1.70
C LEU A 89 -20.98 -8.09 2.19
N TRP A 90 -21.26 -7.43 3.31
CA TRP A 90 -20.34 -6.46 3.92
C TRP A 90 -19.02 -7.10 4.32
N ARG A 91 -19.04 -8.31 4.86
CA ARG A 91 -17.85 -9.06 5.21
C ARG A 91 -17.01 -9.39 3.97
N HIS A 92 -17.64 -9.88 2.89
CA HIS A 92 -16.94 -10.17 1.64
C HIS A 92 -16.39 -8.91 0.98
N ILE A 93 -17.17 -7.82 0.91
CA ILE A 93 -16.69 -6.54 0.38
C ILE A 93 -15.44 -6.10 1.13
N HIS A 94 -15.45 -6.15 2.46
CA HIS A 94 -14.32 -5.71 3.29
C HIS A 94 -13.07 -6.57 3.06
N ALA A 95 -13.19 -7.89 3.14
CA ALA A 95 -12.07 -8.82 2.97
C ALA A 95 -11.49 -8.78 1.56
N VAL A 96 -12.33 -8.77 0.52
CA VAL A 96 -11.89 -8.66 -0.88
C VAL A 96 -11.22 -7.30 -1.13
N SER A 97 -11.78 -6.19 -0.59
CA SER A 97 -11.15 -4.88 -0.71
C SER A 97 -9.78 -4.83 -0.05
N ALA A 98 -9.64 -5.43 1.14
CA ALA A 98 -8.37 -5.50 1.86
C ALA A 98 -7.29 -6.25 1.08
N SER A 99 -7.66 -7.28 0.31
CA SER A 99 -6.75 -7.99 -0.56
C SER A 99 -6.45 -7.21 -1.85
N VAL A 100 -7.49 -6.70 -2.52
CA VAL A 100 -7.37 -6.03 -3.82
C VAL A 100 -6.67 -4.68 -3.70
N VAL A 101 -6.81 -3.96 -2.57
CA VAL A 101 -6.11 -2.69 -2.36
C VAL A 101 -4.60 -2.86 -2.47
N PHE A 102 -4.03 -3.97 -1.97
CA PHE A 102 -2.59 -4.23 -2.11
C PHE A 102 -2.18 -4.53 -3.54
N LEU A 103 -2.99 -5.25 -4.30
CA LEU A 103 -2.72 -5.48 -5.73
C LEU A 103 -2.59 -4.14 -6.48
N ILE A 104 -3.54 -3.25 -6.27
CA ILE A 104 -3.53 -1.92 -6.92
C ILE A 104 -2.40 -1.06 -6.37
N LEU A 105 -2.09 -1.14 -5.06
CA LEU A 105 -1.01 -0.39 -4.42
C LEU A 105 0.36 -0.81 -4.98
N TYR A 106 0.61 -2.11 -5.18
CA TYR A 106 1.83 -2.60 -5.84
C TYR A 106 1.91 -2.10 -7.28
N ILE A 107 0.83 -2.21 -8.05
CA ILE A 107 0.82 -1.69 -9.44
C ILE A 107 1.10 -0.19 -9.44
N HIS A 108 0.45 0.59 -8.57
CA HIS A 108 0.66 2.04 -8.45
C HIS A 108 2.11 2.41 -8.15
N THR A 109 2.72 1.71 -7.19
CA THR A 109 4.12 1.90 -6.81
C THR A 109 5.07 1.51 -7.94
N LEU A 110 4.86 0.35 -8.57
CA LEU A 110 5.68 -0.12 -9.69
C LEU A 110 5.57 0.80 -10.91
N VAL A 111 4.38 1.34 -11.19
CA VAL A 111 4.19 2.35 -12.24
C VAL A 111 4.99 3.61 -11.93
N ALA A 112 5.00 4.08 -10.68
CA ALA A 112 5.80 5.21 -10.28
C ALA A 112 7.32 4.96 -10.43
N ILE A 113 7.78 3.74 -10.15
CA ILE A 113 9.18 3.34 -10.39
C ILE A 113 9.48 3.27 -11.89
N TYR A 114 8.63 2.62 -12.69
CA TYR A 114 8.82 2.45 -14.11
C TYR A 114 8.95 3.77 -14.88
N TYR A 115 8.10 4.75 -14.53
CA TYR A 115 8.10 6.08 -15.13
C TYR A 115 8.99 7.08 -14.38
N ARG A 116 9.72 6.65 -13.35
CA ARG A 116 10.55 7.51 -12.50
C ARG A 116 9.79 8.73 -11.97
N SER A 117 8.52 8.53 -11.62
CA SER A 117 7.61 9.60 -11.18
C SER A 117 7.97 10.18 -9.79
N TYR A 118 9.03 9.71 -9.17
CA TYR A 118 9.58 10.18 -7.89
C TYR A 118 10.65 11.29 -8.06
N LYS A 119 10.90 11.77 -9.27
CA LYS A 119 11.92 12.81 -9.58
C LYS A 119 11.30 14.17 -9.86
N GLN A 120 12.14 15.19 -9.98
CA GLN A 120 11.75 16.55 -10.37
C GLN A 120 10.68 17.16 -9.47
N GLY A 121 10.97 17.24 -8.16
CA GLY A 121 10.07 17.85 -7.18
C GLY A 121 8.93 16.92 -6.72
N ARG A 122 8.89 15.65 -7.18
CA ARG A 122 7.89 14.65 -6.79
C ARG A 122 8.36 13.74 -5.65
N GLU A 123 9.50 14.02 -5.03
CA GLU A 123 10.08 13.23 -3.94
C GLU A 123 9.13 13.15 -2.74
N MET A 124 8.42 14.24 -2.42
CA MET A 124 7.44 14.25 -1.33
C MET A 124 6.19 13.41 -1.64
N ILE A 125 5.80 13.30 -2.91
CA ILE A 125 4.73 12.40 -3.33
C ILE A 125 5.16 10.95 -3.08
N TRP A 126 6.40 10.61 -3.44
CA TRP A 126 6.98 9.29 -3.20
C TRP A 126 7.05 8.97 -1.71
N VAL A 127 7.65 9.84 -0.90
CA VAL A 127 7.81 9.62 0.55
C VAL A 127 6.45 9.46 1.24
N SER A 128 5.49 10.31 0.95
CA SER A 128 4.14 10.20 1.50
C SER A 128 3.41 8.93 1.01
N GLY A 129 3.65 8.52 -0.25
CA GLY A 129 3.14 7.26 -0.80
C GLY A 129 3.71 6.03 -0.10
N MET A 130 5.03 6.02 0.17
CA MET A 130 5.66 4.94 0.94
C MET A 130 5.21 4.91 2.41
N LEU A 131 4.97 6.08 3.00
CA LEU A 131 4.37 6.15 4.33
C LEU A 131 2.95 5.57 4.34
N LEU A 132 2.13 5.88 3.32
CA LEU A 132 0.83 5.25 3.13
C LEU A 132 0.94 3.73 2.98
N PHE A 133 1.93 3.23 2.23
CA PHE A 133 2.16 1.78 2.10
C PHE A 133 2.37 1.12 3.45
N ILE A 134 3.24 1.67 4.32
CA ILE A 134 3.47 1.13 5.67
C ILE A 134 2.22 1.22 6.54
N ILE A 135 1.49 2.35 6.48
CA ILE A 135 0.27 2.52 7.29
C ILE A 135 -0.82 1.54 6.82
N PHE A 136 -1.01 1.34 5.51
CA PHE A 136 -1.93 0.33 4.98
C PHE A 136 -1.51 -1.09 5.37
N SER A 137 -0.22 -1.38 5.44
CA SER A 137 0.29 -2.67 5.94
C SER A 137 -0.05 -2.89 7.41
N ALA A 138 0.13 -1.87 8.24
CA ALA A 138 -0.28 -1.92 9.65
C ALA A 138 -1.80 -2.03 9.81
N GLU A 139 -2.56 -1.33 8.95
CA GLU A 139 -4.03 -1.38 8.91
C GLU A 139 -4.52 -2.79 8.56
N ALA A 140 -3.96 -3.40 7.51
CA ALA A 140 -4.34 -4.74 7.09
C ALA A 140 -3.98 -5.79 8.15
N PHE A 141 -2.79 -5.70 8.75
CA PHE A 141 -2.39 -6.61 9.81
C PHE A 141 -3.30 -6.49 11.04
N SER A 142 -3.56 -5.25 11.50
CA SER A 142 -4.44 -5.02 12.65
C SER A 142 -5.87 -5.52 12.40
N GLY A 143 -6.39 -5.36 11.17
CA GLY A 143 -7.70 -5.85 10.77
C GLY A 143 -7.77 -7.37 10.62
N TYR A 144 -6.70 -8.00 10.12
CA TYR A 144 -6.63 -9.45 10.00
C TYR A 144 -6.70 -10.18 11.34
N MET A 145 -6.27 -9.54 12.41
CA MET A 145 -6.32 -10.07 13.76
C MET A 145 -7.76 -10.14 14.32
N LEU A 146 -8.66 -9.24 13.89
CA LEU A 146 -9.97 -9.05 14.51
C LEU A 146 -10.94 -10.25 14.42
N PRO A 147 -10.96 -11.06 13.33
CA PRO A 147 -11.80 -12.25 13.28
C PRO A 147 -11.49 -13.29 14.35
N TRP A 148 -10.35 -13.22 14.99
CA TRP A 148 -9.90 -14.10 16.07
C TRP A 148 -9.97 -15.59 15.72
N GLY A 149 -9.62 -15.90 14.46
CA GLY A 149 -9.42 -17.26 13.97
C GLY A 149 -8.00 -17.76 14.23
N GLN A 150 -7.74 -19.00 13.85
CA GLN A 150 -6.44 -19.64 14.06
C GLN A 150 -5.29 -18.87 13.39
N MET A 151 -5.43 -18.46 12.14
CA MET A 151 -4.38 -17.69 11.47
C MET A 151 -4.26 -16.26 12.02
N SER A 152 -5.39 -15.63 12.39
CA SER A 152 -5.39 -14.32 13.06
C SER A 152 -4.53 -14.33 14.34
N TYR A 153 -4.76 -15.31 15.20
CA TYR A 153 -4.04 -15.46 16.48
C TYR A 153 -2.55 -15.75 16.28
N TRP A 154 -2.23 -16.75 15.43
CA TRP A 154 -0.86 -17.17 15.25
C TRP A 154 -0.03 -16.18 14.42
N ALA A 155 -0.63 -15.48 13.46
CA ALA A 155 0.01 -14.36 12.80
C ALA A 155 0.34 -13.22 13.78
N ALA A 156 -0.59 -12.91 14.71
CA ALA A 156 -0.32 -11.93 15.76
C ALA A 156 0.82 -12.35 16.69
N MET A 157 0.90 -13.65 17.05
CA MET A 157 2.02 -14.20 17.82
C MET A 157 3.35 -14.02 17.09
N VAL A 158 3.42 -14.37 15.81
CA VAL A 158 4.64 -14.24 14.99
C VAL A 158 5.07 -12.79 14.88
N ILE A 159 4.19 -11.90 14.41
CA ILE A 159 4.51 -10.49 14.15
C ILE A 159 4.90 -9.76 15.43
N THR A 160 4.15 -9.96 16.52
CA THR A 160 4.52 -9.29 17.79
C THR A 160 5.83 -9.81 18.35
N ASN A 161 6.14 -11.12 18.20
CA ASN A 161 7.44 -11.67 18.61
C ASN A 161 8.63 -11.11 17.83
N LEU A 162 8.45 -10.61 16.59
CA LEU A 162 9.56 -10.00 15.84
C LEU A 162 10.16 -8.82 16.57
N PHE A 163 9.34 -8.04 17.28
CA PHE A 163 9.84 -6.91 18.08
C PHE A 163 10.71 -7.36 19.26
N GLY A 164 10.54 -8.61 19.72
CA GLY A 164 11.39 -9.21 20.75
C GLY A 164 12.86 -9.37 20.34
N GLY A 165 13.13 -9.44 19.02
CA GLY A 165 14.51 -9.45 18.48
C GLY A 165 15.25 -8.11 18.60
N ILE A 166 14.59 -7.02 18.99
CA ILE A 166 15.25 -5.71 19.19
C ILE A 166 16.08 -5.75 20.48
N PRO A 167 17.41 -5.54 20.41
CA PRO A 167 18.25 -5.62 21.58
C PRO A 167 17.82 -4.67 22.69
N ILE A 168 17.92 -5.11 23.95
CA ILE A 168 17.68 -4.36 25.19
C ILE A 168 16.19 -4.05 25.47
N VAL A 169 15.42 -3.63 24.47
CA VAL A 169 14.04 -3.11 24.66
C VAL A 169 12.97 -4.03 24.07
N GLY A 170 13.35 -5.08 23.34
CA GLY A 170 12.42 -5.91 22.56
C GLY A 170 11.29 -6.51 23.39
N ASP A 171 11.61 -7.16 24.51
CA ASP A 171 10.60 -7.78 25.39
C ASP A 171 9.61 -6.73 25.93
N ALA A 172 10.11 -5.55 26.34
CA ALA A 172 9.25 -4.47 26.81
C ALA A 172 8.32 -3.93 25.70
N ILE A 173 8.81 -3.86 24.45
CA ILE A 173 8.01 -3.47 23.30
C ILE A 173 6.93 -4.52 23.02
N VAL A 174 7.26 -5.81 23.06
CA VAL A 174 6.30 -6.92 22.85
C VAL A 174 5.19 -6.84 23.90
N GLU A 175 5.53 -6.73 25.17
CA GLU A 175 4.55 -6.60 26.26
C GLU A 175 3.71 -5.34 26.10
N TRP A 176 4.33 -4.22 25.73
CA TRP A 176 3.59 -2.98 25.48
C TRP A 176 2.63 -3.10 24.29
N ILE A 177 3.02 -3.72 23.17
CA ILE A 177 2.16 -3.93 22.01
C ILE A 177 1.00 -4.85 22.36
N ARG A 178 1.26 -5.98 23.03
CA ARG A 178 0.23 -6.95 23.42
C ARG A 178 -0.66 -6.46 24.55
N GLY A 179 -0.11 -5.70 25.46
CA GLY A 179 -0.75 -5.34 26.72
C GLY A 179 -0.81 -6.46 27.75
N ASP A 180 -0.09 -7.53 27.45
CA ASP A 180 0.04 -8.74 28.26
C ASP A 180 1.31 -9.48 27.83
N TYR A 181 1.73 -10.50 28.60
CA TYR A 181 2.83 -11.40 28.25
C TYR A 181 2.50 -12.29 27.02
N ALA A 182 1.22 -12.59 26.82
CA ALA A 182 0.74 -13.37 25.68
C ALA A 182 -0.23 -12.56 24.81
N VAL A 183 -0.50 -13.04 23.60
CA VAL A 183 -1.60 -12.53 22.78
C VAL A 183 -2.90 -12.92 23.45
N SER A 184 -3.68 -11.94 23.88
CA SER A 184 -4.86 -12.10 24.74
C SER A 184 -5.89 -10.99 24.51
N ASP A 185 -6.87 -10.86 25.37
CA ASP A 185 -7.94 -9.87 25.26
C ASP A 185 -7.44 -8.42 25.21
N PRO A 186 -6.47 -7.96 26.03
CA PRO A 186 -5.86 -6.64 25.85
C PRO A 186 -5.24 -6.44 24.47
N THR A 187 -4.65 -7.47 23.87
CA THR A 187 -4.09 -7.40 22.53
C THR A 187 -5.19 -7.15 21.49
N LEU A 188 -6.25 -7.94 21.54
CA LEU A 188 -7.39 -7.80 20.63
C LEU A 188 -8.01 -6.41 20.70
N THR A 189 -8.25 -5.91 21.91
CA THR A 189 -8.85 -4.58 22.16
C THR A 189 -7.95 -3.46 21.61
N ARG A 190 -6.63 -3.54 21.78
CA ARG A 190 -5.67 -2.55 21.24
C ARG A 190 -5.66 -2.56 19.73
N PHE A 191 -5.59 -3.73 19.11
CA PHE A 191 -5.61 -3.83 17.65
C PHE A 191 -6.95 -3.42 17.05
N PHE A 192 -8.06 -3.66 17.75
CA PHE A 192 -9.36 -3.12 17.36
C PHE A 192 -9.36 -1.58 17.33
N MET A 193 -8.83 -0.93 18.39
CA MET A 193 -8.74 0.54 18.43
C MET A 193 -7.80 1.09 17.35
N LEU A 194 -6.68 0.43 17.09
CA LEU A 194 -5.77 0.79 16.02
C LEU A 194 -6.47 0.75 14.66
N HIS A 195 -7.12 -0.38 14.34
CA HIS A 195 -7.75 -0.62 13.03
C HIS A 195 -8.99 0.25 12.79
N VAL A 196 -9.85 0.42 13.80
CA VAL A 196 -11.13 1.11 13.60
C VAL A 196 -11.01 2.63 13.73
N CYS A 197 -10.02 3.12 14.47
CA CYS A 197 -9.93 4.54 14.79
C CYS A 197 -8.60 5.16 14.39
N LEU A 198 -7.50 4.72 15.00
CA LEU A 198 -6.24 5.46 14.89
C LEU A 198 -5.64 5.40 13.49
N LEU A 199 -5.47 4.22 12.94
CA LEU A 199 -4.83 4.05 11.62
C LEU A 199 -5.65 4.67 10.48
N PRO A 200 -7.00 4.52 10.41
CA PRO A 200 -7.79 5.22 9.40
C PRO A 200 -7.67 6.75 9.46
N LEU A 201 -7.60 7.33 10.66
CA LEU A 201 -7.36 8.77 10.82
C LEU A 201 -5.97 9.18 10.29
N VAL A 202 -4.94 8.38 10.58
CA VAL A 202 -3.59 8.62 10.08
C VAL A 202 -3.54 8.45 8.55
N VAL A 203 -4.22 7.46 7.98
CA VAL A 203 -4.37 7.30 6.52
C VAL A 203 -4.95 8.56 5.91
N VAL A 204 -6.07 9.09 6.44
CA VAL A 204 -6.70 10.31 5.92
C VAL A 204 -5.75 11.50 5.98
N ALA A 205 -5.03 11.67 7.09
CA ALA A 205 -4.07 12.77 7.25
C ALA A 205 -2.92 12.68 6.23
N VAL A 206 -2.34 11.50 6.04
CA VAL A 206 -1.23 11.30 5.08
C VAL A 206 -1.73 11.35 3.64
N LEU A 207 -2.94 10.86 3.34
CA LEU A 207 -3.58 11.04 2.03
C LEU A 207 -3.75 12.51 1.67
N ALA A 208 -4.15 13.35 2.62
CA ALA A 208 -4.26 14.80 2.39
C ALA A 208 -2.89 15.38 2.00
N VAL A 209 -1.80 15.00 2.67
CA VAL A 209 -0.44 15.42 2.33
C VAL A 209 -0.03 14.88 0.95
N HIS A 210 -0.34 13.62 0.63
CA HIS A 210 -0.01 12.99 -0.65
C HIS A 210 -0.70 13.71 -1.83
N PHE A 211 -1.99 13.95 -1.73
CA PHE A 211 -2.74 14.69 -2.75
C PHE A 211 -2.32 16.16 -2.85
N TYR A 212 -2.06 16.81 -1.72
CA TYR A 212 -1.57 18.18 -1.72
C TYR A 212 -0.21 18.29 -2.44
N SER A 213 0.71 17.36 -2.12
CA SER A 213 2.03 17.32 -2.75
C SER A 213 1.98 17.12 -4.27
N LEU A 214 0.95 16.43 -4.78
CA LEU A 214 0.76 16.18 -6.21
C LEU A 214 0.43 17.45 -7.00
N ARG A 215 -0.15 18.48 -6.35
CA ARG A 215 -0.68 19.68 -7.04
C ARG A 215 0.42 20.60 -7.56
N PHE A 216 1.61 20.59 -7.00
CA PHE A 216 2.69 21.50 -7.38
C PHE A 216 3.50 20.99 -8.58
N PRO A 217 4.08 19.77 -8.56
CA PRO A 217 4.89 19.29 -9.67
C PRO A 217 4.06 18.65 -10.79
N HIS A 218 2.75 18.54 -10.63
CA HIS A 218 1.84 17.81 -11.50
C HIS A 218 2.23 16.34 -11.71
N VAL A 219 1.39 15.58 -12.39
CA VAL A 219 1.67 14.18 -12.72
C VAL A 219 2.70 14.08 -13.84
N ASN A 220 3.51 13.03 -13.82
CA ASN A 220 4.41 12.66 -14.92
C ASN A 220 3.61 12.16 -16.13
N ASN A 221 4.26 11.97 -17.26
CA ASN A 221 3.65 11.52 -18.52
C ASN A 221 4.38 10.29 -19.11
N LEU A 222 3.81 9.69 -20.15
CA LEU A 222 4.34 8.47 -20.79
C LEU A 222 5.76 8.65 -21.35
N ASP A 223 6.12 9.86 -21.77
CA ASP A 223 7.40 10.12 -22.44
C ASP A 223 8.46 10.66 -21.49
N GLY A 224 8.08 11.06 -20.25
CA GLY A 224 8.96 11.75 -19.31
C GLY A 224 9.38 13.13 -19.79
N GLU A 225 8.62 13.73 -20.72
CA GLU A 225 8.88 15.10 -21.19
C GLU A 225 8.50 16.12 -20.12
N GLU A 226 9.30 17.18 -20.02
CA GLU A 226 8.96 18.34 -19.21
C GLU A 226 7.86 19.15 -19.89
N ILE A 227 6.80 19.46 -19.18
CA ILE A 227 5.64 20.21 -19.68
C ILE A 227 5.52 21.49 -18.87
N ASP A 228 5.48 22.62 -19.57
CA ASP A 228 5.08 23.91 -18.99
C ASP A 228 3.54 23.93 -18.90
N PHE A 229 3.01 23.60 -17.74
CA PHE A 229 1.56 23.46 -17.52
C PHE A 229 0.82 24.78 -17.61
N GLU A 230 1.44 25.92 -17.30
CA GLU A 230 0.82 27.24 -17.45
C GLU A 230 0.68 27.58 -18.92
N LEU A 231 1.76 27.52 -19.69
CA LEU A 231 1.76 27.81 -21.12
C LEU A 231 0.82 26.90 -21.90
N GLU A 232 0.85 25.61 -21.61
CA GLU A 232 0.00 24.63 -22.28
C GLU A 232 -1.48 24.75 -21.88
N GLY A 233 -1.76 25.15 -20.63
CA GLY A 233 -3.09 25.48 -20.15
C GLY A 233 -3.65 26.75 -20.84
N GLU A 234 -2.84 27.78 -21.00
CA GLU A 234 -3.24 28.99 -21.73
C GLU A 234 -3.57 28.68 -23.19
N LYS A 235 -2.77 27.86 -23.90
CA LYS A 235 -3.09 27.40 -25.26
C LYS A 235 -4.46 26.72 -25.31
N TYR A 236 -4.74 25.84 -24.34
CA TYR A 236 -6.03 25.15 -24.25
C TYR A 236 -7.18 26.13 -24.08
N LEU A 237 -7.05 27.13 -23.18
CA LEU A 237 -8.06 28.16 -22.92
C LEU A 237 -8.29 29.09 -24.11
N GLN A 238 -7.27 29.34 -24.95
CA GLN A 238 -7.37 30.09 -26.19
C GLN A 238 -8.04 29.33 -27.35
N GLY A 239 -8.54 28.11 -27.10
CA GLY A 239 -9.18 27.26 -28.11
C GLY A 239 -8.20 26.44 -28.97
N LYS A 240 -6.88 26.56 -28.74
CA LYS A 240 -5.86 25.77 -29.41
C LYS A 240 -5.72 24.37 -28.78
N THR A 241 -6.84 23.70 -28.61
CA THR A 241 -6.89 22.43 -27.86
C THR A 241 -6.11 21.31 -28.53
N SER A 242 -5.97 21.29 -29.85
CA SER A 242 -5.15 20.31 -30.59
C SER A 242 -3.65 20.50 -30.41
N GLU A 243 -3.20 21.72 -30.20
CA GLU A 243 -1.81 22.09 -30.03
C GLU A 243 -1.33 21.94 -28.57
N SER A 244 -2.24 22.10 -27.61
CA SER A 244 -1.93 21.94 -26.19
C SER A 244 -1.59 20.51 -25.84
N LYS A 245 -0.57 20.31 -24.98
CA LYS A 245 -0.16 19.01 -24.43
C LYS A 245 -0.98 18.59 -23.21
N VAL A 246 -1.89 19.44 -22.71
CA VAL A 246 -2.65 19.21 -21.48
C VAL A 246 -4.16 19.26 -21.70
N ILE A 247 -4.89 18.69 -20.76
CA ILE A 247 -6.35 18.83 -20.62
C ILE A 247 -6.68 19.24 -19.19
N PRO A 248 -7.82 19.92 -18.95
CA PRO A 248 -8.24 20.23 -17.57
C PRO A 248 -8.63 18.94 -16.85
N PHE A 249 -8.30 18.88 -15.56
CA PHE A 249 -8.74 17.76 -14.71
C PHE A 249 -10.27 17.70 -14.69
N TRP A 250 -10.93 18.81 -14.41
CA TRP A 250 -12.39 18.91 -14.44
C TRP A 250 -12.88 19.57 -15.74
N PRO A 251 -13.89 19.02 -16.43
CA PRO A 251 -14.50 17.69 -16.24
C PRO A 251 -13.78 16.58 -17.01
N GLY A 252 -12.87 16.94 -17.91
CA GLY A 252 -12.36 16.06 -18.97
C GLY A 252 -11.63 14.81 -18.46
N PHE A 253 -10.64 15.02 -17.58
CA PHE A 253 -9.87 13.89 -17.06
C PHE A 253 -10.67 13.07 -16.03
N LEU A 254 -11.41 13.74 -15.17
CA LEU A 254 -12.25 13.07 -14.17
C LEU A 254 -13.29 12.12 -14.79
N ALA A 255 -13.83 12.45 -15.97
CA ALA A 255 -14.72 11.54 -16.68
C ALA A 255 -14.02 10.23 -17.11
N LYS A 256 -12.74 10.30 -17.50
CA LYS A 256 -11.93 9.10 -17.78
C LYS A 256 -11.67 8.29 -16.51
N ASP A 257 -11.37 8.95 -15.41
CA ASP A 257 -11.18 8.29 -14.12
C ASP A 257 -12.44 7.52 -13.69
N PHE A 258 -13.63 8.13 -13.79
CA PHE A 258 -14.88 7.44 -13.51
C PHE A 258 -15.14 6.25 -14.44
N PHE A 259 -14.77 6.35 -15.71
CA PHE A 259 -14.86 5.23 -16.64
C PHE A 259 -13.99 4.05 -16.20
N TYR A 260 -12.71 4.29 -15.85
CA TYR A 260 -11.81 3.24 -15.40
C TYR A 260 -12.22 2.66 -14.04
N VAL A 261 -12.67 3.50 -13.11
CA VAL A 261 -13.21 3.05 -11.83
C VAL A 261 -14.44 2.17 -12.05
N SER A 262 -15.35 2.54 -12.98
CA SER A 262 -16.56 1.74 -13.26
C SER A 262 -16.21 0.34 -13.80
N ILE A 263 -15.26 0.24 -14.73
CA ILE A 263 -14.78 -1.06 -15.24
C ILE A 263 -14.15 -1.87 -14.10
N PHE A 264 -13.31 -1.24 -13.30
CA PHE A 264 -12.69 -1.88 -12.16
C PHE A 264 -13.73 -2.39 -11.14
N MET A 265 -14.76 -1.59 -10.83
CA MET A 265 -15.81 -1.98 -9.89
C MET A 265 -16.67 -3.13 -10.37
N ILE A 266 -16.88 -3.29 -11.68
CA ILE A 266 -17.53 -4.49 -12.25
C ILE A 266 -16.71 -5.74 -11.94
N PHE A 267 -15.40 -5.70 -12.19
CA PHE A 267 -14.49 -6.80 -11.86
C PHE A 267 -14.43 -7.04 -10.33
N PHE A 268 -14.34 -5.99 -9.54
CA PHE A 268 -14.34 -6.06 -8.09
C PHE A 268 -15.59 -6.76 -7.54
N PHE A 269 -16.78 -6.35 -7.97
CA PHE A 269 -18.03 -7.00 -7.51
C PHE A 269 -18.20 -8.43 -8.03
N TYR A 270 -17.60 -8.75 -9.19
CA TYR A 270 -17.50 -10.13 -9.63
C TYR A 270 -16.66 -10.96 -8.64
N LEU A 271 -15.53 -10.46 -8.16
CA LEU A 271 -14.74 -11.14 -7.13
C LEU A 271 -15.51 -11.29 -5.82
N VAL A 272 -16.17 -10.23 -5.36
CA VAL A 272 -16.98 -10.24 -4.12
C VAL A 272 -18.11 -11.26 -4.20
N GLY A 273 -18.75 -11.42 -5.36
CA GLY A 273 -19.90 -12.32 -5.51
C GLY A 273 -19.55 -13.78 -5.76
N PHE A 274 -18.42 -14.05 -6.44
CA PHE A 274 -18.12 -15.39 -6.97
C PHE A 274 -16.78 -15.96 -6.52
N HIS A 275 -15.85 -15.14 -6.02
CA HIS A 275 -14.48 -15.55 -5.68
C HIS A 275 -13.98 -14.91 -4.39
N PHE A 276 -14.85 -14.65 -3.43
CA PHE A 276 -14.48 -14.01 -2.16
C PHE A 276 -13.48 -14.83 -1.32
N ASP A 277 -13.46 -16.15 -1.54
CA ASP A 277 -12.63 -17.14 -0.84
C ASP A 277 -11.12 -16.94 -1.06
N PHE A 278 -10.70 -16.35 -2.21
CA PHE A 278 -9.29 -16.06 -2.45
C PHE A 278 -8.66 -15.09 -1.43
N ALA A 279 -9.50 -14.28 -0.78
CA ALA A 279 -9.09 -13.26 0.20
C ALA A 279 -9.22 -13.76 1.66
N MET A 280 -9.55 -15.03 1.87
CA MET A 280 -9.79 -15.58 3.20
C MET A 280 -9.17 -16.96 3.35
N ASP A 281 -8.21 -17.12 4.29
CA ASP A 281 -7.61 -18.42 4.57
C ASP A 281 -8.64 -19.35 5.24
N PRO A 282 -8.83 -20.58 4.72
CA PRO A 282 -9.75 -21.55 5.32
C PRO A 282 -9.47 -21.86 6.79
N ILE A 283 -8.22 -21.89 7.22
CA ILE A 283 -7.82 -22.16 8.61
C ILE A 283 -8.31 -21.05 9.55
N ASN A 284 -8.52 -19.83 9.03
CA ASN A 284 -9.02 -18.72 9.82
C ASN A 284 -10.53 -18.79 10.13
N PHE A 285 -11.22 -19.80 9.60
CA PHE A 285 -12.59 -20.16 9.98
C PHE A 285 -12.66 -21.16 11.15
N GLU A 286 -11.50 -21.57 11.69
CA GLU A 286 -11.41 -22.25 12.98
C GLU A 286 -11.18 -21.20 14.08
N PRO A 287 -11.85 -21.29 15.25
CA PRO A 287 -11.62 -20.35 16.36
C PRO A 287 -10.20 -20.46 16.89
N ALA A 288 -9.64 -19.35 17.34
CA ALA A 288 -8.29 -19.26 17.87
C ALA A 288 -8.07 -20.25 19.04
N ASN A 289 -7.02 -21.05 18.94
CA ASN A 289 -6.60 -22.00 19.97
C ASN A 289 -5.09 -21.89 20.20
N SER A 290 -4.71 -21.32 21.34
CA SER A 290 -3.30 -21.15 21.72
C SER A 290 -2.53 -22.46 21.96
N LEU A 291 -3.24 -23.59 22.15
CA LEU A 291 -2.66 -24.91 22.39
C LEU A 291 -2.48 -25.74 21.11
N LYS A 292 -3.02 -25.27 19.98
CA LYS A 292 -2.96 -25.98 18.70
C LYS A 292 -2.32 -25.09 17.63
N THR A 293 -1.01 -25.21 17.46
CA THR A 293 -0.30 -24.47 16.40
C THR A 293 -0.66 -25.03 15.01
N PRO A 294 -1.03 -24.20 14.03
CA PRO A 294 -1.16 -24.64 12.65
C PRO A 294 0.14 -25.25 12.11
N THR A 295 0.05 -26.20 11.20
CA THR A 295 1.22 -26.87 10.60
C THR A 295 2.10 -25.90 9.83
N HIS A 296 1.51 -24.85 9.25
CA HIS A 296 2.21 -23.81 8.54
C HIS A 296 1.54 -22.47 8.81
N ILE A 297 2.31 -21.51 9.36
CA ILE A 297 1.89 -20.14 9.60
C ILE A 297 2.55 -19.26 8.55
N TYR A 298 1.75 -18.58 7.75
CA TYR A 298 2.20 -17.59 6.75
C TYR A 298 1.24 -16.40 6.74
N PRO A 299 1.73 -15.20 6.41
CA PRO A 299 0.88 -14.03 6.30
C PRO A 299 0.07 -14.04 4.98
N GLU A 300 -0.84 -13.09 4.85
CA GLU A 300 -1.56 -12.82 3.61
C GLU A 300 -0.60 -12.61 2.43
N TRP A 301 -1.05 -12.94 1.21
CA TRP A 301 -0.24 -13.00 0.00
C TRP A 301 0.60 -11.73 -0.27
N TYR A 302 0.09 -10.57 0.13
CA TYR A 302 0.76 -9.29 -0.08
C TYR A 302 1.92 -9.02 0.89
N PHE A 303 2.12 -9.84 1.92
CA PHE A 303 3.27 -9.80 2.82
C PHE A 303 4.27 -10.95 2.58
N LEU A 304 3.97 -11.88 1.68
CA LEU A 304 4.79 -13.09 1.50
C LEU A 304 6.22 -12.78 1.06
N TRP A 305 6.45 -11.77 0.22
CA TRP A 305 7.79 -11.42 -0.22
C TRP A 305 8.66 -10.86 0.92
N GLU A 306 8.10 -10.04 1.80
CA GLU A 306 8.77 -9.55 2.99
C GLU A 306 8.99 -10.69 4.00
N TYR A 307 7.99 -11.54 4.16
CA TYR A 307 8.08 -12.71 5.02
C TYR A 307 9.16 -13.68 4.57
N GLU A 308 9.33 -13.88 3.25
CA GLU A 308 10.43 -14.69 2.73
C GLU A 308 11.79 -14.06 3.01
N ILE A 309 11.94 -12.75 2.87
CA ILE A 309 13.17 -12.05 3.27
C ILE A 309 13.47 -12.25 4.75
N LEU A 310 12.45 -12.17 5.61
CA LEU A 310 12.59 -12.38 7.05
C LEU A 310 13.18 -13.76 7.39
N ARG A 311 12.68 -14.82 6.76
CA ARG A 311 13.05 -16.21 7.06
C ARG A 311 14.17 -16.76 6.16
N GLY A 312 14.56 -16.03 5.12
CA GLY A 312 15.58 -16.44 4.16
C GLY A 312 17.00 -16.54 4.76
N PHE A 313 17.26 -15.90 5.90
CA PHE A 313 18.55 -15.99 6.59
C PHE A 313 18.52 -17.13 7.60
N TYR A 314 19.23 -18.22 7.31
CA TYR A 314 19.19 -19.49 8.05
C TYR A 314 20.48 -19.84 8.79
N PHE A 315 21.46 -18.92 8.86
CA PHE A 315 22.76 -19.12 9.50
C PHE A 315 23.17 -17.92 10.36
N ASP A 316 23.92 -18.19 11.40
CA ASP A 316 24.45 -17.18 12.31
C ASP A 316 25.72 -16.52 11.73
N VAL A 317 25.92 -15.23 11.99
CA VAL A 317 27.12 -14.47 11.60
C VAL A 317 27.70 -13.77 12.82
N GLY A 318 28.79 -14.30 13.35
CA GLY A 318 29.40 -13.79 14.58
C GLY A 318 28.42 -13.81 15.75
N PRO A 319 28.14 -12.66 16.40
CA PRO A 319 27.20 -12.59 17.52
C PRO A 319 25.74 -12.54 17.07
N LEU A 320 25.46 -12.26 15.79
CA LEU A 320 24.10 -12.15 15.24
C LEU A 320 23.56 -13.53 14.89
N LYS A 321 22.40 -13.84 15.41
CA LYS A 321 21.68 -15.06 15.06
C LYS A 321 20.93 -14.90 13.74
N ALA A 322 20.59 -16.01 13.09
CA ALA A 322 19.81 -16.05 11.85
C ALA A 322 18.53 -15.20 11.94
N ALA A 323 17.80 -15.31 13.05
CA ALA A 323 16.59 -14.52 13.29
C ALA A 323 16.85 -13.00 13.36
N ASP A 324 17.95 -12.57 13.95
CA ASP A 324 18.32 -11.15 14.04
C ASP A 324 18.67 -10.60 12.66
N ILE A 325 19.41 -11.37 11.86
CA ILE A 325 19.79 -11.00 10.50
C ILE A 325 18.52 -10.91 9.63
N GLY A 326 17.62 -11.88 9.73
CA GLY A 326 16.34 -11.88 9.04
C GLY A 326 15.49 -10.66 9.38
N LEU A 327 15.40 -10.29 10.67
CA LEU A 327 14.68 -9.10 11.13
C LEU A 327 15.29 -7.81 10.56
N ILE A 328 16.62 -7.69 10.56
CA ILE A 328 17.31 -6.54 9.97
C ILE A 328 17.03 -6.47 8.45
N ALA A 329 17.11 -7.61 7.75
CA ALA A 329 16.84 -7.68 6.31
C ALA A 329 15.39 -7.33 5.98
N PHE A 330 14.43 -7.81 6.76
CA PHE A 330 13.02 -7.47 6.66
C PHE A 330 12.77 -5.97 6.85
N ALA A 331 13.28 -5.38 7.93
CA ALA A 331 13.17 -3.95 8.18
C ALA A 331 13.82 -3.13 7.06
N PHE A 332 15.00 -3.57 6.59
CA PHE A 332 15.70 -2.94 5.48
C PHE A 332 14.88 -3.02 4.18
N ALA A 333 14.25 -4.16 3.87
CA ALA A 333 13.49 -4.36 2.65
C ALA A 333 12.35 -3.34 2.51
N GLY A 334 11.53 -3.15 3.56
CA GLY A 334 10.47 -2.15 3.58
C GLY A 334 10.99 -0.71 3.52
N VAL A 335 12.00 -0.40 4.34
CA VAL A 335 12.57 0.96 4.43
C VAL A 335 13.35 1.35 3.16
N SER A 336 13.99 0.39 2.47
CA SER A 336 14.80 0.66 1.28
C SER A 336 13.99 1.29 0.13
N LEU A 337 12.71 0.99 0.04
CA LEU A 337 11.82 1.58 -0.97
C LEU A 337 11.67 3.10 -0.82
N PHE A 338 11.72 3.64 0.40
CA PHE A 338 11.76 5.09 0.61
C PHE A 338 12.95 5.76 -0.07
N PHE A 339 14.07 5.06 -0.12
CA PHE A 339 15.35 5.60 -0.60
C PHE A 339 15.58 5.39 -2.09
N ILE A 340 14.62 4.83 -2.84
CA ILE A 340 14.73 4.71 -4.31
C ILE A 340 15.11 6.05 -4.98
N PRO A 341 14.52 7.21 -4.61
CA PRO A 341 14.95 8.50 -5.17
C PRO A 341 16.43 8.84 -4.91
N LEU A 342 16.99 8.34 -3.81
CA LEU A 342 18.41 8.54 -3.45
C LEU A 342 19.33 7.50 -4.11
N PHE A 343 18.85 6.30 -4.36
CA PHE A 343 19.61 5.25 -5.05
C PHE A 343 19.68 5.50 -6.55
N ASP A 344 18.65 6.09 -7.14
CA ASP A 344 18.65 6.54 -8.54
C ASP A 344 19.43 7.84 -8.71
N ARG A 345 20.70 7.72 -9.09
CA ARG A 345 21.67 8.82 -9.24
C ARG A 345 21.59 9.56 -10.58
N SER A 346 20.70 9.14 -11.48
CA SER A 346 20.48 9.83 -12.76
C SER A 346 19.66 11.10 -12.57
N SER A 347 19.95 12.15 -13.36
CA SER A 347 19.08 13.33 -13.49
C SER A 347 17.96 13.12 -14.52
N VAL A 348 18.02 12.05 -15.30
CA VAL A 348 17.06 11.79 -16.38
C VAL A 348 15.73 11.31 -15.80
N VAL A 349 14.66 11.92 -16.28
CA VAL A 349 13.28 11.50 -16.02
C VAL A 349 12.74 10.88 -17.30
N ALA A 350 13.07 9.62 -17.50
CA ALA A 350 12.60 8.87 -18.65
C ALA A 350 12.02 7.53 -18.19
N PRO A 351 10.95 7.05 -18.85
CA PRO A 351 10.38 5.74 -18.56
C PRO A 351 11.40 4.64 -18.81
N ALA A 352 11.25 3.53 -18.09
CA ALA A 352 12.20 2.41 -18.11
C ALA A 352 12.52 1.90 -19.51
N HIS A 353 11.53 1.84 -20.41
CA HIS A 353 11.76 1.35 -21.80
C HIS A 353 12.70 2.22 -22.64
N LYS A 354 12.96 3.47 -22.25
CA LYS A 354 13.96 4.34 -22.92
C LYS A 354 15.40 4.05 -22.47
N ASN A 355 15.61 3.30 -21.38
CA ASN A 355 16.91 2.88 -20.89
C ASN A 355 16.94 1.36 -20.69
N LYS A 356 17.62 0.61 -21.59
CA LYS A 356 17.67 -0.84 -21.56
C LYS A 356 18.15 -1.42 -20.22
N ALA A 357 19.16 -0.81 -19.60
CA ALA A 357 19.69 -1.30 -18.31
C ALA A 357 18.67 -1.11 -17.18
N PHE A 358 18.01 0.06 -17.11
CA PHE A 358 16.98 0.32 -16.15
C PHE A 358 15.72 -0.54 -16.39
N PHE A 359 15.37 -0.80 -17.64
CA PHE A 359 14.28 -1.70 -18.02
C PHE A 359 14.51 -3.13 -17.52
N ILE A 360 15.72 -3.66 -17.75
CA ILE A 360 16.08 -5.00 -17.27
C ILE A 360 16.06 -5.04 -15.75
N TRP A 361 16.67 -4.06 -15.09
CA TRP A 361 16.68 -3.94 -13.63
C TRP A 361 15.25 -3.95 -13.07
N PHE A 362 14.36 -3.16 -13.65
CA PHE A 362 12.95 -3.07 -13.18
C PHE A 362 12.25 -4.43 -13.26
N TRP A 363 12.35 -5.12 -14.39
CA TRP A 363 11.70 -6.41 -14.55
C TRP A 363 12.34 -7.52 -13.70
N VAL A 364 13.65 -7.48 -13.49
CA VAL A 364 14.33 -8.41 -12.58
C VAL A 364 13.83 -8.18 -11.15
N LEU A 365 13.67 -6.91 -10.70
CA LEU A 365 13.10 -6.60 -9.40
C LEU A 365 11.66 -7.13 -9.25
N VAL A 366 10.81 -6.92 -10.25
CA VAL A 366 9.41 -7.41 -10.24
C VAL A 366 9.37 -8.95 -10.18
N ILE A 367 10.17 -9.62 -10.98
CA ILE A 367 10.25 -11.09 -11.00
C ILE A 367 10.76 -11.61 -9.65
N ASP A 368 11.78 -10.99 -9.09
CA ASP A 368 12.34 -11.35 -7.80
C ASP A 368 11.31 -11.23 -6.67
N MET A 369 10.55 -10.14 -6.61
CA MET A 369 9.44 -9.96 -5.64
C MET A 369 8.35 -11.03 -5.80
N ILE A 370 8.01 -11.41 -7.04
CA ILE A 370 7.05 -12.49 -7.30
C ILE A 370 7.61 -13.84 -6.81
N LEU A 371 8.87 -14.14 -7.10
CA LEU A 371 9.52 -15.36 -6.65
C LEU A 371 9.62 -15.41 -5.12
N LEU A 372 10.02 -14.32 -4.47
CA LEU A 372 9.99 -14.20 -3.01
C LEU A 372 8.59 -14.50 -2.45
N SER A 373 7.53 -13.98 -3.08
CA SER A 373 6.16 -14.25 -2.65
C SER A 373 5.78 -15.74 -2.82
N LEU A 374 6.19 -16.36 -3.92
CA LEU A 374 5.94 -17.79 -4.16
C LEU A 374 6.65 -18.67 -3.13
N PHE A 375 7.93 -18.43 -2.87
CA PHE A 375 8.69 -19.15 -1.85
C PHE A 375 8.21 -18.83 -0.44
N GLY A 376 7.76 -17.61 -0.17
CA GLY A 376 7.17 -17.20 1.09
C GLY A 376 5.94 -18.00 1.52
N LYS A 377 5.22 -18.58 0.57
CA LYS A 377 4.09 -19.47 0.81
C LYS A 377 4.51 -20.92 1.09
N LEU A 378 5.71 -21.35 0.68
CA LEU A 378 6.18 -22.72 0.83
C LEU A 378 6.87 -22.95 2.19
N PRO A 379 6.87 -24.18 2.75
CA PRO A 379 7.67 -24.52 3.92
C PRO A 379 9.17 -24.29 3.65
N ALA A 380 9.91 -23.77 4.62
CA ALA A 380 11.34 -23.46 4.44
C ALA A 380 12.22 -24.72 4.21
N ASP A 381 11.83 -25.84 4.80
CA ASP A 381 12.46 -27.17 4.67
C ASP A 381 11.91 -27.99 3.50
N GLY A 382 10.87 -27.49 2.79
CA GLY A 382 10.39 -28.08 1.54
C GLY A 382 11.45 -28.00 0.44
N ALA A 383 11.39 -28.91 -0.53
CA ALA A 383 12.35 -29.02 -1.63
C ALA A 383 11.64 -29.29 -2.97
N GLU A 384 10.62 -28.50 -3.29
CA GLU A 384 9.76 -28.69 -4.47
C GLU A 384 10.56 -28.60 -5.78
N LEU A 385 11.67 -27.83 -5.80
CA LEU A 385 12.57 -27.72 -6.93
C LEU A 385 13.88 -28.51 -6.75
N GLY A 386 13.90 -29.51 -5.86
CA GLY A 386 15.08 -30.34 -5.60
C GLY A 386 16.15 -29.70 -4.69
N ILE A 387 15.93 -28.48 -4.24
CA ILE A 387 16.77 -27.73 -3.29
C ILE A 387 15.84 -27.17 -2.23
N GLU A 388 16.22 -27.22 -0.95
CA GLU A 388 15.40 -26.68 0.14
C GLU A 388 15.07 -25.20 -0.09
N ASN A 389 13.83 -24.81 0.16
CA ASN A 389 13.29 -23.47 -0.11
C ASN A 389 14.06 -22.36 0.60
N LYS A 390 14.60 -22.61 1.79
CA LYS A 390 15.45 -21.62 2.51
C LYS A 390 16.66 -21.13 1.72
N TYR A 391 17.25 -21.96 0.82
CA TYR A 391 18.36 -21.53 -0.02
C TYR A 391 17.89 -20.59 -1.15
N TRP A 392 16.70 -20.86 -1.71
CA TRP A 392 16.07 -19.96 -2.66
C TRP A 392 15.71 -18.64 -2.00
N GLY A 393 15.09 -18.68 -0.82
CA GLY A 393 14.75 -17.48 -0.04
C GLY A 393 15.97 -16.61 0.24
N PHE A 394 17.08 -17.21 0.67
CA PHE A 394 18.34 -16.48 0.87
C PHE A 394 18.86 -15.83 -0.41
N ALA A 395 18.95 -16.59 -1.50
CA ALA A 395 19.47 -16.10 -2.78
C ALA A 395 18.62 -14.92 -3.31
N LEU A 396 17.29 -15.05 -3.32
CA LEU A 396 16.37 -14.01 -3.74
C LEU A 396 16.45 -12.78 -2.83
N SER A 397 16.56 -12.95 -1.50
CA SER A 397 16.74 -11.83 -0.57
C SER A 397 18.01 -11.02 -0.86
N ILE A 398 19.11 -11.70 -1.16
CA ILE A 398 20.38 -11.05 -1.56
C ILE A 398 20.23 -10.36 -2.92
N ILE A 399 19.52 -10.96 -3.87
CA ILE A 399 19.23 -10.34 -5.16
C ILE A 399 18.42 -9.06 -4.96
N TYR A 400 17.34 -9.09 -4.19
CA TYR A 400 16.51 -7.93 -3.88
C TYR A 400 17.34 -6.76 -3.32
N ILE A 401 18.10 -7.02 -2.28
CA ILE A 401 18.96 -6.01 -1.64
C ILE A 401 20.01 -5.49 -2.64
N GLY A 402 20.66 -6.39 -3.37
CA GLY A 402 21.67 -6.05 -4.36
C GLY A 402 21.11 -5.20 -5.51
N LEU A 403 19.91 -5.49 -5.99
CA LEU A 403 19.24 -4.71 -7.03
C LEU A 403 19.03 -3.26 -6.61
N LEU A 404 18.63 -3.01 -5.36
CA LEU A 404 18.37 -1.65 -4.86
C LEU A 404 19.65 -0.90 -4.52
N VAL A 405 20.56 -1.51 -3.74
CA VAL A 405 21.70 -0.80 -3.15
C VAL A 405 22.91 -0.73 -4.07
N VAL A 406 23.06 -1.72 -4.96
CA VAL A 406 24.24 -1.82 -5.83
C VAL A 406 23.89 -1.56 -7.30
N VAL A 407 22.96 -2.34 -7.86
CA VAL A 407 22.70 -2.31 -9.30
C VAL A 407 22.05 -0.99 -9.71
N LEU A 408 21.01 -0.52 -8.99
CA LEU A 408 20.33 0.73 -9.31
C LEU A 408 21.28 1.94 -9.31
N PRO A 409 22.09 2.19 -8.27
CA PRO A 409 23.07 3.27 -8.31
C PRO A 409 24.06 3.16 -9.46
N LEU A 410 24.59 1.96 -9.75
CA LEU A 410 25.59 1.76 -10.81
C LEU A 410 25.04 2.07 -12.20
N ILE A 411 23.85 1.57 -12.54
CA ILE A 411 23.24 1.81 -13.86
C ILE A 411 22.85 3.27 -14.05
N THR A 412 22.42 3.95 -12.99
CA THR A 412 21.97 5.34 -13.02
C THR A 412 23.14 6.34 -13.01
N ILE A 413 24.28 6.02 -12.37
CA ILE A 413 25.53 6.77 -12.51
C ILE A 413 26.07 6.63 -13.96
N ALA A 414 26.01 5.44 -14.54
CA ALA A 414 26.43 5.25 -15.93
C ALA A 414 25.54 6.00 -16.92
N GLU A 415 24.26 6.13 -16.66
CA GLU A 415 23.31 6.95 -17.43
C GLU A 415 23.67 8.45 -17.36
N ARG A 416 23.94 8.96 -16.14
CA ARG A 416 24.32 10.38 -15.92
C ARG A 416 25.56 10.81 -16.70
N LYS A 417 26.50 9.89 -16.93
CA LYS A 417 27.73 10.18 -17.70
C LYS A 417 27.53 10.25 -19.20
N ARG A 418 26.36 9.82 -19.71
CA ARG A 418 26.05 9.80 -21.15
C ARG A 418 25.19 10.97 -21.61
N VAL A 419 24.63 11.72 -20.68
CA VAL A 419 23.84 12.96 -20.85
C VAL A 419 24.72 14.15 -20.48
#